data_42ea18e6a3ab9c371cb00f704599809a
#
_entry.id   42ea18e6a3ab9c371cb00f704599809a
#
_cell.length_a   1.000
_cell.length_b   1.000
_cell.length_c   1.000
_cell.angle_alpha   90.00
_cell.angle_beta   90.00
_cell.angle_gamma   90.00
#
_symmetry.space_group_name_H-M   'P 1'
#
loop_
_entity.id
_entity.type
_entity.pdbx_description
1 polymer ?
#
loop_
_entity_poly.entity_id
_entity_poly.type
_entity_poly.pdbx_seq_one_letter_code
_entity_poly.pdbx_strand_id
1 'polypeptide(L)'
;MTDFPPSTRRRFLASSLAGAGALAGLSSFPSAFAADGRKTDTLRLTWGFTGLTFIAKERGELEKTLAKDGIKVEWIGPFPNHAPTLQAVTGGTADVSFGGSTTPALAAIIAGSPLVFTQFLVYDPRTTSIIAKPDSGIRTVKDLVGKSVAVNRSGLGEFLLVAALEKHGIDRSKVNVVYLNPPDAAPALASGKVDAWSMWSPGVDIARVEHNATDVFLEGRDLDFQIDFTSYLTRRRFAEDNPSLIRAFNAALKIEADWATANTKEAEHIAQAKAGYRDEVRDHLISLKRRYTLYPVTDQSFVTELQKATEWLVARKVLPEAVTVADHLARV
;
A
#
# COMPACT_ATOMS: atom_id res chain seq x y z
N MET A 1 3.33 -39.60 52.26
CA MET A 1 2.55 -40.81 52.59
C MET A 1 1.22 -40.60 51.85
N THR A 2 0.96 -41.27 50.84
CA THR A 2 0.89 -42.64 50.35
C THR A 2 0.79 -42.55 48.81
N ASP A 3 1.69 -43.12 48.19
CA ASP A 3 1.78 -44.38 47.42
C ASP A 3 1.00 -44.40 46.09
N PHE A 4 1.79 -44.40 45.00
CA PHE A 4 1.42 -44.96 43.69
C PHE A 4 1.69 -46.46 43.68
N PRO A 5 0.96 -47.24 42.93
CA PRO A 5 1.43 -48.52 42.41
C PRO A 5 1.54 -48.50 40.86
N PRO A 6 2.38 -49.42 40.31
CA PRO A 6 2.92 -49.31 38.95
C PRO A 6 2.26 -50.26 37.93
N SER A 7 2.51 -49.86 36.66
CA SER A 7 2.64 -50.67 35.44
C SER A 7 1.95 -52.02 35.28
N THR A 8 1.29 -52.22 34.14
CA THR A 8 1.34 -53.52 33.46
C THR A 8 1.51 -53.34 31.93
N ARG A 9 2.75 -53.60 31.46
CA ARG A 9 3.03 -54.04 30.10
C ARG A 9 2.58 -55.50 29.99
N ARG A 10 1.93 -55.88 28.89
CA ARG A 10 2.23 -57.09 28.09
C ARG A 10 1.13 -57.46 27.12
N ARG A 11 1.54 -57.50 25.85
CA ARG A 11 1.32 -58.54 24.86
C ARG A 11 -0.13 -58.87 24.44
N PHE A 12 -0.40 -58.55 23.16
CA PHE A 12 -0.98 -59.59 22.29
C PHE A 12 -0.27 -59.54 20.92
N LEU A 13 0.38 -60.66 20.63
CA LEU A 13 0.95 -61.02 19.34
C LEU A 13 -0.06 -61.92 18.62
N ALA A 14 -0.14 -61.68 17.33
CA ALA A 14 -0.40 -62.63 16.25
C ALA A 14 -1.80 -63.29 16.13
N SER A 15 -2.44 -62.95 15.03
CA SER A 15 -2.98 -63.96 14.12
C SER A 15 -3.03 -63.40 12.70
N SER A 16 -2.31 -64.05 11.84
CA SER A 16 -2.20 -63.94 10.39
C SER A 16 -3.46 -64.45 9.68
N LEU A 17 -3.84 -63.91 8.56
CA LEU A 17 -3.84 -64.47 7.22
C LEU A 17 -4.83 -63.81 6.28
N ALA A 18 -4.25 -63.39 5.15
CA ALA A 18 -4.78 -63.50 3.80
C ALA A 18 -6.11 -62.86 3.42
N GLY A 19 -6.02 -61.77 2.71
CA GLY A 19 -6.99 -61.23 1.78
C GLY A 19 -6.27 -60.47 0.70
N ALA A 20 -5.97 -61.18 -0.41
CA ALA A 20 -5.41 -60.59 -1.60
C ALA A 20 -6.43 -59.72 -2.31
N GLY A 21 -5.94 -58.59 -2.89
CA GLY A 21 -6.55 -57.99 -4.03
C GLY A 21 -7.36 -56.73 -3.82
N ALA A 22 -6.69 -55.61 -3.98
CA ALA A 22 -7.06 -54.47 -4.83
C ALA A 22 -6.01 -53.38 -4.62
N LEU A 23 -4.95 -53.40 -5.38
CA LEU A 23 -4.16 -52.21 -5.69
C LEU A 23 -5.07 -51.27 -6.50
N ALA A 24 -5.95 -50.57 -5.83
CA ALA A 24 -6.53 -49.38 -6.39
C ALA A 24 -5.40 -48.36 -6.47
N GLY A 25 -4.94 -48.11 -7.68
CA GLY A 25 -4.01 -47.04 -7.96
C GLY A 25 -4.53 -45.75 -7.39
N LEU A 26 -3.85 -45.26 -6.38
CA LEU A 26 -3.83 -43.85 -6.05
C LEU A 26 -3.18 -43.15 -7.23
N SER A 27 -3.98 -42.92 -8.29
CA SER A 27 -3.67 -41.91 -9.27
C SER A 27 -3.52 -40.61 -8.44
N SER A 28 -2.28 -40.24 -8.11
CA SER A 28 -1.92 -38.91 -7.72
C SER A 28 -2.37 -38.02 -8.88
N PHE A 29 -3.58 -37.48 -8.74
CA PHE A 29 -3.96 -36.33 -9.55
C PHE A 29 -2.85 -35.30 -9.31
N PRO A 30 -2.10 -34.87 -10.32
CA PRO A 30 -1.21 -33.73 -10.17
C PRO A 30 -2.12 -32.62 -9.69
N SER A 31 -1.81 -32.01 -8.54
CA SER A 31 -2.58 -30.88 -8.06
C SER A 31 -2.64 -29.89 -9.21
N ALA A 32 -3.81 -29.38 -9.55
CA ALA A 32 -4.02 -28.42 -10.65
C ALA A 32 -3.04 -27.24 -10.59
N PHE A 33 -2.46 -26.99 -9.42
CA PHE A 33 -1.44 -25.99 -9.14
C PHE A 33 -0.10 -26.20 -9.87
N ALA A 34 0.34 -27.43 -10.07
CA ALA A 34 1.62 -27.70 -10.74
C ALA A 34 1.58 -27.38 -12.25
N ALA A 35 0.40 -27.42 -12.87
CA ALA A 35 0.21 -27.11 -14.29
C ALA A 35 0.16 -25.58 -14.57
N ASP A 36 -0.12 -24.77 -13.55
CA ASP A 36 -0.38 -23.33 -13.66
C ASP A 36 0.79 -22.46 -13.16
N GLY A 37 1.90 -23.06 -12.73
CA GLY A 37 3.10 -22.33 -12.26
C GLY A 37 2.88 -21.58 -10.97
N ARG A 38 2.08 -22.14 -10.04
CA ARG A 38 1.89 -21.57 -8.67
C ARG A 38 2.00 -22.67 -7.61
N LYS A 39 2.46 -22.26 -6.41
CA LYS A 39 2.61 -23.13 -5.24
C LYS A 39 1.50 -22.97 -4.19
N THR A 40 0.64 -21.97 -4.35
CA THR A 40 -0.50 -21.71 -3.47
C THR A 40 -1.70 -21.23 -4.26
N ASP A 41 -2.89 -21.53 -3.77
CA ASP A 41 -4.16 -21.00 -4.24
C ASP A 41 -4.67 -19.83 -3.41
N THR A 42 -3.92 -19.42 -2.39
CA THR A 42 -4.32 -18.37 -1.47
C THR A 42 -3.42 -17.15 -1.62
N LEU A 43 -4.03 -15.99 -1.78
CA LEU A 43 -3.40 -14.67 -1.80
C LEU A 43 -3.76 -13.92 -0.52
N ARG A 44 -2.77 -13.71 0.36
CA ARG A 44 -2.91 -12.86 1.54
C ARG A 44 -2.58 -11.42 1.16
N LEU A 45 -3.63 -10.62 0.95
CA LEU A 45 -3.54 -9.24 0.49
C LEU A 45 -3.74 -8.26 1.65
N THR A 46 -2.81 -7.34 1.85
CA THR A 46 -2.99 -6.31 2.88
C THR A 46 -3.97 -5.24 2.42
N TRP A 47 -4.59 -4.57 3.38
CA TRP A 47 -5.50 -3.45 3.11
C TRP A 47 -5.38 -2.34 4.15
N GLY A 48 -5.79 -1.13 3.78
CA GLY A 48 -5.91 0.04 4.62
C GLY A 48 -7.26 0.73 4.38
N PHE A 49 -7.52 1.84 5.04
CA PHE A 49 -8.83 2.52 4.99
C PHE A 49 -9.01 3.44 3.77
N THR A 50 -8.09 3.45 2.83
CA THR A 50 -8.13 4.35 1.66
C THR A 50 -7.61 3.67 0.40
N GLY A 51 -7.88 4.28 -0.76
CA GLY A 51 -7.33 3.88 -2.04
C GLY A 51 -8.05 2.72 -2.71
N LEU A 52 -7.52 2.32 -3.87
CA LEU A 52 -8.16 1.33 -4.75
C LEU A 52 -8.37 -0.03 -4.07
N THR A 53 -7.38 -0.52 -3.30
CA THR A 53 -7.46 -1.82 -2.63
C THR A 53 -8.59 -1.86 -1.59
N PHE A 54 -8.85 -0.74 -0.91
CA PHE A 54 -9.97 -0.62 0.01
C PHE A 54 -11.32 -0.70 -0.73
N ILE A 55 -11.46 0.04 -1.81
CA ILE A 55 -12.67 0.01 -2.65
C ILE A 55 -12.91 -1.41 -3.19
N ALA A 56 -11.87 -2.06 -3.73
CA ALA A 56 -11.94 -3.42 -4.24
C ALA A 56 -12.40 -4.42 -3.17
N LYS A 57 -11.84 -4.32 -1.96
CA LYS A 57 -12.21 -5.15 -0.82
C LYS A 57 -13.70 -5.01 -0.46
N GLU A 58 -14.19 -3.78 -0.35
CA GLU A 58 -15.58 -3.53 0.04
C GLU A 58 -16.58 -3.92 -1.06
N ARG A 59 -16.15 -3.91 -2.33
CA ARG A 59 -16.96 -4.41 -3.46
C ARG A 59 -17.06 -5.94 -3.50
N GLY A 60 -16.01 -6.63 -3.09
CA GLY A 60 -15.93 -8.09 -3.17
C GLY A 60 -15.83 -8.67 -4.60
N GLU A 61 -15.59 -7.84 -5.62
CA GLU A 61 -15.50 -8.29 -7.01
C GLU A 61 -14.08 -8.78 -7.36
N LEU A 62 -13.06 -8.27 -6.66
CA LEU A 62 -11.69 -8.76 -6.76
C LEU A 62 -11.62 -10.25 -6.41
N GLU A 63 -12.22 -10.64 -5.29
CA GLU A 63 -12.30 -12.03 -4.85
C GLU A 63 -13.06 -12.92 -5.83
N LYS A 64 -14.20 -12.45 -6.32
CA LYS A 64 -14.98 -13.19 -7.33
C LYS A 64 -14.24 -13.37 -8.63
N THR A 65 -13.46 -12.37 -9.03
CA THR A 65 -12.64 -12.44 -10.25
C THR A 65 -11.52 -13.47 -10.07
N LEU A 66 -10.79 -13.40 -8.96
CA LEU A 66 -9.71 -14.34 -8.65
C LEU A 66 -10.20 -15.77 -8.39
N ALA A 67 -11.41 -15.93 -7.84
CA ALA A 67 -12.02 -17.24 -7.61
C ALA A 67 -12.28 -18.01 -8.92
N LYS A 68 -12.46 -17.35 -10.06
CA LYS A 68 -12.56 -18.00 -11.39
C LYS A 68 -11.30 -18.76 -11.76
N ASP A 69 -10.15 -18.29 -11.28
CA ASP A 69 -8.84 -18.91 -11.46
C ASP A 69 -8.48 -19.81 -10.26
N GLY A 70 -9.45 -20.11 -9.37
CA GLY A 70 -9.26 -20.92 -8.18
C GLY A 70 -8.34 -20.25 -7.14
N ILE A 71 -8.26 -18.93 -7.12
CA ILE A 71 -7.48 -18.16 -6.15
C ILE A 71 -8.39 -17.62 -5.06
N LYS A 72 -8.08 -17.94 -3.80
CA LYS A 72 -8.73 -17.44 -2.61
C LYS A 72 -8.00 -16.20 -2.10
N VAL A 73 -8.72 -15.15 -1.76
CA VAL A 73 -8.17 -13.94 -1.13
C VAL A 73 -8.39 -13.98 0.38
N GLU A 74 -7.34 -13.68 1.12
CA GLU A 74 -7.38 -13.44 2.57
C GLU A 74 -6.91 -12.02 2.84
N TRP A 75 -7.78 -11.22 3.46
CA TRP A 75 -7.49 -9.82 3.78
C TRP A 75 -6.77 -9.69 5.11
N ILE A 76 -5.59 -9.07 5.08
CA ILE A 76 -4.73 -8.83 6.25
C ILE A 76 -4.71 -7.32 6.55
N GLY A 77 -5.12 -6.94 7.72
CA GLY A 77 -5.19 -5.52 8.12
C GLY A 77 -6.39 -5.19 8.99
N PRO A 78 -6.76 -3.90 9.13
CA PRO A 78 -6.27 -2.76 8.35
C PRO A 78 -4.91 -2.23 8.79
N PHE A 79 -4.19 -1.60 7.86
CA PHE A 79 -2.94 -0.91 8.14
C PHE A 79 -3.08 0.61 7.94
N PRO A 80 -2.44 1.45 8.77
CA PRO A 80 -2.59 2.91 8.72
C PRO A 80 -1.85 3.58 7.55
N ASN A 81 -0.81 2.94 7.02
CA ASN A 81 0.00 3.41 5.89
C ASN A 81 0.82 2.26 5.27
N HIS A 82 1.64 2.56 4.25
CA HIS A 82 2.33 1.52 3.47
C HIS A 82 3.45 0.81 4.24
N ALA A 83 4.21 1.50 5.08
CA ALA A 83 5.40 0.92 5.73
C ALA A 83 5.11 -0.35 6.55
N PRO A 84 4.10 -0.42 7.44
CA PRO A 84 3.79 -1.66 8.16
C PRO A 84 3.27 -2.78 7.26
N THR A 85 2.65 -2.50 6.11
CA THR A 85 2.26 -3.55 5.17
C THR A 85 3.48 -4.21 4.53
N LEU A 86 4.51 -3.42 4.22
CA LEU A 86 5.78 -3.92 3.69
C LEU A 86 6.48 -4.83 4.71
N GLN A 87 6.40 -4.50 6.00
CA GLN A 87 6.89 -5.37 7.08
C GLN A 87 6.11 -6.69 7.14
N ALA A 88 4.77 -6.64 7.02
CA ALA A 88 3.94 -7.84 6.99
C ALA A 88 4.27 -8.74 5.79
N VAL A 89 4.51 -8.15 4.62
CA VAL A 89 4.93 -8.89 3.41
C VAL A 89 6.34 -9.46 3.58
N THR A 90 7.31 -8.66 4.04
CA THR A 90 8.68 -9.11 4.29
C THR A 90 8.73 -10.26 5.28
N GLY A 91 7.98 -10.17 6.37
CA GLY A 91 7.87 -11.19 7.42
C GLY A 91 7.03 -12.41 7.05
N GLY A 92 6.35 -12.41 5.89
CA GLY A 92 5.56 -13.55 5.40
C GLY A 92 4.15 -13.68 6.01
N THR A 93 3.69 -12.70 6.79
CA THR A 93 2.31 -12.65 7.29
C THR A 93 1.31 -12.32 6.17
N ALA A 94 1.76 -11.55 5.18
CA ALA A 94 1.01 -11.26 3.96
C ALA A 94 1.85 -11.61 2.72
N ASP A 95 1.22 -11.66 1.55
CA ASP A 95 1.88 -11.99 0.28
C ASP A 95 2.06 -10.77 -0.61
N VAL A 96 1.06 -9.88 -0.65
CA VAL A 96 1.11 -8.64 -1.44
C VAL A 96 0.71 -7.46 -0.58
N SER A 97 1.47 -6.35 -0.70
CA SER A 97 1.12 -5.08 -0.05
C SER A 97 -0.07 -4.43 -0.77
N PHE A 98 -0.88 -3.67 -0.05
CA PHE A 98 -1.84 -2.78 -0.69
C PHE A 98 -1.11 -1.64 -1.44
N GLY A 99 -1.80 -0.97 -2.34
CA GLY A 99 -1.24 0.17 -3.07
C GLY A 99 -0.88 1.32 -2.15
N GLY A 100 0.40 1.61 -2.03
CA GLY A 100 0.93 2.71 -1.23
C GLY A 100 2.18 3.33 -1.84
N SER A 101 2.63 4.42 -1.24
CA SER A 101 3.77 5.24 -1.68
C SER A 101 5.00 4.40 -2.02
N THR A 102 5.68 4.72 -3.13
CA THR A 102 6.94 4.07 -3.53
C THR A 102 8.10 4.42 -2.59
N THR A 103 8.09 5.59 -1.97
CA THR A 103 9.19 6.03 -1.09
C THR A 103 9.44 5.07 0.07
N PRO A 104 8.47 4.65 0.91
CA PRO A 104 8.70 3.65 1.94
C PRO A 104 9.03 2.25 1.36
N ALA A 105 8.56 1.93 0.15
CA ALA A 105 8.94 0.68 -0.51
C ALA A 105 10.43 0.66 -0.87
N LEU A 106 10.94 1.74 -1.45
CA LEU A 106 12.36 1.92 -1.74
C LEU A 106 13.19 1.89 -0.45
N ALA A 107 12.74 2.56 0.61
CA ALA A 107 13.41 2.51 1.90
C ALA A 107 13.51 1.09 2.48
N ALA A 108 12.45 0.29 2.37
CA ALA A 108 12.45 -1.10 2.80
C ALA A 108 13.40 -1.97 1.96
N ILE A 109 13.45 -1.77 0.65
CA ILE A 109 14.36 -2.45 -0.27
C ILE A 109 15.82 -2.12 0.08
N ILE A 110 16.14 -0.85 0.29
CA ILE A 110 17.48 -0.37 0.69
C ILE A 110 17.88 -1.01 2.03
N ALA A 111 16.93 -1.15 2.97
CA ALA A 111 17.16 -1.84 4.23
C ALA A 111 17.29 -3.38 4.11
N GLY A 112 17.35 -3.93 2.89
CA GLY A 112 17.58 -5.35 2.63
C GLY A 112 16.32 -6.21 2.55
N SER A 113 15.11 -5.62 2.54
CA SER A 113 13.89 -6.40 2.35
C SER A 113 13.86 -7.02 0.95
N PRO A 114 13.57 -8.33 0.80
CA PRO A 114 13.58 -9.05 -0.48
C PRO A 114 12.31 -8.76 -1.30
N LEU A 115 11.94 -7.49 -1.40
CA LEU A 115 10.72 -7.04 -2.06
C LEU A 115 10.95 -6.74 -3.54
N VAL A 116 9.92 -6.98 -4.34
CA VAL A 116 9.83 -6.61 -5.75
C VAL A 116 8.49 -5.96 -6.04
N PHE A 117 8.49 -4.97 -6.91
CA PHE A 117 7.29 -4.33 -7.43
C PHE A 117 6.56 -5.28 -8.38
N THR A 118 5.25 -5.37 -8.25
CA THR A 118 4.38 -6.15 -9.14
C THR A 118 3.61 -5.25 -10.11
N GLN A 119 3.31 -4.02 -9.70
CA GLN A 119 2.50 -3.08 -10.44
C GLN A 119 2.56 -1.69 -9.80
N PHE A 120 2.31 -0.65 -10.60
CA PHE A 120 2.23 0.74 -10.14
C PHE A 120 0.86 1.33 -10.45
N LEU A 121 0.47 2.33 -9.67
CA LEU A 121 -0.80 3.06 -9.84
C LEU A 121 -0.55 4.55 -9.72
N VAL A 122 -1.12 5.32 -10.64
CA VAL A 122 -1.16 6.78 -10.59
C VAL A 122 -2.59 7.24 -10.36
N TYR A 123 -2.78 8.10 -9.39
CA TYR A 123 -4.03 8.84 -9.15
C TYR A 123 -4.00 10.18 -9.88
N ASP A 124 -5.04 10.51 -10.60
CA ASP A 124 -5.20 11.81 -11.23
C ASP A 124 -6.61 12.36 -10.92
N PRO A 125 -6.76 13.61 -10.40
CA PRO A 125 -5.70 14.56 -10.09
C PRO A 125 -4.86 14.17 -8.86
N ARG A 126 -3.61 14.67 -8.83
CA ARG A 126 -2.71 14.56 -7.66
C ARG A 126 -3.16 15.57 -6.61
N THR A 127 -3.61 15.10 -5.46
CA THR A 127 -4.26 15.91 -4.42
C THR A 127 -3.50 15.96 -3.10
N THR A 128 -2.29 15.39 -3.06
CA THR A 128 -1.40 15.51 -1.89
C THR A 128 -1.08 16.97 -1.64
N SER A 129 -1.19 17.42 -0.40
CA SER A 129 -1.04 18.84 -0.07
C SER A 129 -0.37 19.04 1.28
N ILE A 130 0.33 20.17 1.40
CA ILE A 130 0.66 20.77 2.68
C ILE A 130 -0.49 21.70 3.02
N ILE A 131 -1.16 21.43 4.13
CA ILE A 131 -2.31 22.19 4.62
C ILE A 131 -2.02 22.86 5.95
N ALA A 132 -2.67 23.98 6.21
CA ALA A 132 -2.59 24.70 7.47
C ALA A 132 -3.98 25.19 7.92
N LYS A 133 -4.15 25.44 9.21
CA LYS A 133 -5.39 25.99 9.74
C LYS A 133 -5.61 27.41 9.21
N PRO A 134 -6.88 27.86 9.03
CA PRO A 134 -7.19 29.18 8.47
C PRO A 134 -6.65 30.33 9.33
N ASP A 135 -6.57 30.14 10.65
CA ASP A 135 -6.11 31.12 11.65
C ASP A 135 -4.60 31.02 11.97
N SER A 136 -3.86 30.11 11.35
CA SER A 136 -2.43 29.88 11.60
C SER A 136 -1.51 31.00 11.11
N GLY A 137 -2.00 31.88 10.23
CA GLY A 137 -1.17 32.87 9.53
C GLY A 137 -0.32 32.29 8.41
N ILE A 138 -0.37 30.96 8.16
CA ILE A 138 0.39 30.26 7.10
C ILE A 138 -0.45 30.27 5.83
N ARG A 139 0.07 30.89 4.76
CA ARG A 139 -0.58 30.98 3.44
C ARG A 139 0.31 30.50 2.31
N THR A 140 1.62 30.54 2.50
CA THR A 140 2.64 30.20 1.51
C THR A 140 3.69 29.28 2.13
N VAL A 141 4.49 28.62 1.28
CA VAL A 141 5.61 27.80 1.74
C VAL A 141 6.64 28.60 2.54
N LYS A 142 6.78 29.91 2.28
CA LYS A 142 7.69 30.78 3.05
C LYS A 142 7.25 30.96 4.50
N ASP A 143 5.96 30.89 4.78
CA ASP A 143 5.41 31.03 6.12
C ASP A 143 5.67 29.79 7.00
N LEU A 144 6.16 28.69 6.41
CA LEU A 144 6.55 27.49 7.14
C LEU A 144 7.89 27.64 7.88
N VAL A 145 8.67 28.69 7.61
CA VAL A 145 9.95 28.94 8.30
C VAL A 145 9.67 29.14 9.81
N GLY A 146 10.34 28.34 10.65
CA GLY A 146 10.18 28.34 12.10
C GLY A 146 8.93 27.60 12.60
N LYS A 147 8.12 27.04 11.70
CA LYS A 147 6.88 26.31 12.02
C LYS A 147 7.10 24.81 12.13
N SER A 148 6.19 24.16 12.85
CA SER A 148 6.13 22.69 12.96
C SER A 148 5.23 22.10 11.88
N VAL A 149 5.76 21.17 11.10
CA VAL A 149 5.03 20.51 10.01
C VAL A 149 5.00 18.99 10.26
N ALA A 150 3.80 18.44 10.41
CA ALA A 150 3.62 17.02 10.52
C ALA A 150 3.81 16.33 9.16
N VAL A 151 4.55 15.23 9.13
CA VAL A 151 4.76 14.36 7.96
C VAL A 151 4.87 12.90 8.40
N ASN A 152 4.58 11.97 7.51
CA ASN A 152 4.93 10.58 7.72
C ASN A 152 6.38 10.32 7.27
N ARG A 153 7.17 9.65 8.11
CA ARG A 153 8.60 9.39 7.84
C ARG A 153 8.78 8.57 6.56
N SER A 154 9.72 8.97 5.72
CA SER A 154 10.05 8.32 4.44
C SER A 154 8.81 8.03 3.58
N GLY A 155 7.84 8.91 3.60
CA GLY A 155 6.59 8.75 2.87
C GLY A 155 6.23 9.98 2.06
N LEU A 156 5.08 9.91 1.38
CA LEU A 156 4.60 10.92 0.45
C LEU A 156 4.54 12.33 1.08
N GLY A 157 4.13 12.45 2.36
CA GLY A 157 4.07 13.74 3.05
C GLY A 157 5.45 14.36 3.27
N GLU A 158 6.46 13.57 3.63
CA GLU A 158 7.84 14.07 3.79
C GLU A 158 8.43 14.48 2.44
N PHE A 159 8.23 13.64 1.41
CA PHE A 159 8.62 13.98 0.05
C PHE A 159 8.04 15.34 -0.40
N LEU A 160 6.74 15.54 -0.26
CA LEU A 160 6.09 16.77 -0.70
C LEU A 160 6.63 18.01 0.02
N LEU A 161 6.87 17.90 1.34
CA LEU A 161 7.48 18.99 2.10
C LEU A 161 8.87 19.34 1.58
N VAL A 162 9.72 18.33 1.31
CA VAL A 162 11.07 18.55 0.76
C VAL A 162 11.00 19.23 -0.59
N ALA A 163 10.13 18.77 -1.49
CA ALA A 163 9.94 19.35 -2.82
C ALA A 163 9.42 20.80 -2.75
N ALA A 164 8.48 21.08 -1.84
CA ALA A 164 7.95 22.42 -1.65
C ALA A 164 9.02 23.40 -1.14
N LEU A 165 9.79 22.99 -0.14
CA LEU A 165 10.85 23.82 0.44
C LEU A 165 11.95 24.11 -0.62
N GLU A 166 12.38 23.09 -1.37
CA GLU A 166 13.37 23.24 -2.43
C GLU A 166 12.92 24.19 -3.53
N LYS A 167 11.69 24.03 -4.03
CA LYS A 167 11.12 24.93 -5.05
C LYS A 167 11.12 26.40 -4.63
N HIS A 168 11.07 26.66 -3.30
CA HIS A 168 11.08 28.02 -2.76
C HIS A 168 12.43 28.45 -2.17
N GLY A 169 13.49 27.65 -2.37
CA GLY A 169 14.84 27.96 -1.88
C GLY A 169 14.97 27.99 -0.36
N ILE A 170 14.15 27.23 0.36
CA ILE A 170 14.13 27.17 1.82
C ILE A 170 14.90 25.95 2.30
N ASP A 171 15.92 26.17 3.15
CA ASP A 171 16.63 25.06 3.77
C ASP A 171 15.72 24.29 4.73
N ARG A 172 15.74 22.96 4.64
CA ARG A 172 14.91 22.07 5.47
C ARG A 172 15.10 22.28 6.97
N SER A 173 16.31 22.67 7.41
CA SER A 173 16.62 22.95 8.82
C SER A 173 15.85 24.13 9.40
N LYS A 174 15.27 24.98 8.56
CA LYS A 174 14.45 26.13 8.99
C LYS A 174 13.00 25.75 9.31
N VAL A 175 12.60 24.49 9.09
CA VAL A 175 11.27 23.98 9.39
C VAL A 175 11.39 22.85 10.41
N ASN A 176 10.57 22.88 11.46
CA ASN A 176 10.54 21.83 12.46
C ASN A 176 9.69 20.66 11.96
N VAL A 177 10.34 19.62 11.44
CA VAL A 177 9.66 18.41 10.91
C VAL A 177 9.26 17.51 12.07
N VAL A 178 7.96 17.23 12.19
CA VAL A 178 7.37 16.36 13.21
C VAL A 178 6.87 15.08 12.55
N TYR A 179 7.47 13.94 12.90
CA TYR A 179 7.08 12.67 12.31
C TYR A 179 5.87 12.06 13.03
N LEU A 180 4.74 12.05 12.36
CA LEU A 180 3.47 11.48 12.85
C LEU A 180 2.82 10.62 11.79
N ASN A 181 2.14 9.55 12.23
CA ASN A 181 1.23 8.82 11.34
C ASN A 181 -0.08 9.60 11.16
N PRO A 182 -0.84 9.37 10.07
CA PRO A 182 -2.06 10.11 9.79
C PRO A 182 -3.07 10.17 10.95
N PRO A 183 -3.35 9.09 11.69
CA PRO A 183 -4.27 9.13 12.82
C PRO A 183 -3.84 10.07 13.96
N ASP A 184 -2.52 10.26 14.13
CA ASP A 184 -1.95 11.13 15.18
C ASP A 184 -1.81 12.59 14.69
N ALA A 185 -1.55 12.76 13.39
CA ALA A 185 -1.30 14.07 12.79
C ALA A 185 -2.56 14.93 12.70
N ALA A 186 -3.72 14.35 12.38
CA ALA A 186 -4.98 15.09 12.28
C ALA A 186 -5.37 15.78 13.59
N PRO A 187 -5.40 15.10 14.78
CA PRO A 187 -5.68 15.75 16.04
C PRO A 187 -4.54 16.71 16.49
N ALA A 188 -3.29 16.45 16.08
CA ALA A 188 -2.17 17.36 16.36
C ALA A 188 -2.33 18.69 15.62
N LEU A 189 -2.74 18.67 14.34
CA LEU A 189 -3.08 19.88 13.60
C LEU A 189 -4.29 20.60 14.22
N ALA A 190 -5.36 19.87 14.50
CA ALA A 190 -6.58 20.46 15.06
C ALA A 190 -6.33 21.17 16.40
N SER A 191 -5.50 20.59 17.28
CA SER A 191 -5.14 21.16 18.59
C SER A 191 -4.03 22.21 18.54
N GLY A 192 -3.41 22.46 17.38
CA GLY A 192 -2.29 23.40 17.25
C GLY A 192 -0.95 22.87 17.79
N LYS A 193 -0.82 21.57 18.03
CA LYS A 193 0.48 20.94 18.39
C LYS A 193 1.44 20.90 17.21
N VAL A 194 0.93 20.97 16.00
CA VAL A 194 1.67 21.26 14.77
C VAL A 194 0.96 22.37 14.01
N ASP A 195 1.73 23.17 13.28
CA ASP A 195 1.23 24.34 12.56
C ASP A 195 0.69 24.00 11.17
N ALA A 196 1.26 22.97 10.55
CA ALA A 196 0.85 22.48 9.24
C ALA A 196 0.99 20.95 9.16
N TRP A 197 0.37 20.37 8.15
CA TRP A 197 0.38 18.94 7.91
C TRP A 197 0.51 18.64 6.41
N SER A 198 1.49 17.83 6.03
CA SER A 198 1.66 17.33 4.66
C SER A 198 1.04 15.95 4.55
N MET A 199 -0.03 15.84 3.76
CA MET A 199 -0.90 14.65 3.72
C MET A 199 -1.54 14.45 2.36
N TRP A 200 -1.98 13.23 2.11
CA TRP A 200 -2.76 12.81 0.94
C TRP A 200 -4.27 12.71 1.24
N SER A 201 -5.05 12.55 0.18
CA SER A 201 -6.50 12.29 0.24
C SER A 201 -6.82 10.96 0.96
N PRO A 202 -7.90 10.83 1.75
CA PRO A 202 -8.91 11.85 2.02
C PRO A 202 -8.56 12.81 3.18
N GLY A 203 -7.41 12.64 3.87
CA GLY A 203 -7.09 13.43 5.05
C GLY A 203 -7.07 14.93 4.79
N VAL A 204 -6.45 15.37 3.69
CA VAL A 204 -6.44 16.79 3.29
C VAL A 204 -7.82 17.28 2.90
N ASP A 205 -8.65 16.44 2.29
CA ASP A 205 -9.99 16.81 1.85
C ASP A 205 -10.95 16.98 3.04
N ILE A 206 -10.84 16.11 4.03
CA ILE A 206 -11.53 16.24 5.33
C ILE A 206 -11.13 17.56 6.00
N ALA A 207 -9.83 17.85 6.07
CA ALA A 207 -9.34 19.07 6.69
C ALA A 207 -9.82 20.34 5.95
N ARG A 208 -9.87 20.32 4.61
CA ARG A 208 -10.39 21.43 3.81
C ARG A 208 -11.88 21.66 4.06
N VAL A 209 -12.68 20.61 3.98
CA VAL A 209 -14.14 20.69 4.02
C VAL A 209 -14.66 20.87 5.45
N GLU A 210 -14.13 20.12 6.42
CA GLU A 210 -14.65 20.14 7.79
C GLU A 210 -14.01 21.17 8.70
N HIS A 211 -12.76 21.57 8.40
CA HIS A 211 -11.99 22.47 9.25
C HIS A 211 -11.49 23.73 8.52
N ASN A 212 -11.95 23.96 7.28
CA ASN A 212 -11.57 25.11 6.47
C ASN A 212 -10.04 25.25 6.30
N ALA A 213 -9.30 24.14 6.36
CA ALA A 213 -7.87 24.17 6.15
C ALA A 213 -7.54 24.66 4.73
N THR A 214 -6.45 25.39 4.60
CA THR A 214 -6.03 25.99 3.33
C THR A 214 -4.80 25.28 2.79
N ASP A 215 -4.74 25.14 1.45
CA ASP A 215 -3.55 24.62 0.79
C ASP A 215 -2.41 25.63 0.80
N VAL A 216 -1.34 25.27 1.46
CA VAL A 216 -0.05 25.98 1.42
C VAL A 216 0.72 25.58 0.16
N PHE A 217 0.64 24.31 -0.21
CA PHE A 217 1.27 23.74 -1.38
C PHE A 217 0.50 22.48 -1.84
N LEU A 218 0.03 22.47 -3.07
CA LEU A 218 -0.73 21.35 -3.65
C LEU A 218 0.07 20.68 -4.76
N GLU A 219 0.36 19.40 -4.62
CA GLU A 219 1.20 18.63 -5.55
C GLU A 219 0.80 18.82 -7.02
N GLY A 220 -0.46 18.59 -7.35
CA GLY A 220 -0.92 18.63 -8.74
C GLY A 220 -0.94 20.02 -9.37
N ARG A 221 -0.96 21.09 -8.56
CA ARG A 221 -0.92 22.48 -9.02
C ARG A 221 0.50 23.06 -9.03
N ASP A 222 1.29 22.70 -8.02
CA ASP A 222 2.52 23.42 -7.69
C ASP A 222 3.79 22.66 -8.08
N LEU A 223 3.68 21.34 -8.46
CA LEU A 223 4.78 20.55 -9.00
C LEU A 223 4.51 20.12 -10.43
N ASP A 224 5.50 20.31 -11.28
CA ASP A 224 5.55 19.91 -12.69
C ASP A 224 6.11 18.49 -12.92
N PHE A 225 6.51 17.81 -11.86
CA PHE A 225 7.00 16.43 -11.88
C PHE A 225 6.28 15.56 -10.86
N GLN A 226 6.39 14.25 -11.01
CA GLN A 226 5.89 13.27 -10.04
C GLN A 226 7.04 12.38 -9.57
N ILE A 227 7.24 12.30 -8.25
CA ILE A 227 8.35 11.53 -7.66
C ILE A 227 7.84 10.32 -6.90
N ASP A 228 6.67 10.44 -6.30
CA ASP A 228 6.07 9.34 -5.56
C ASP A 228 4.86 8.78 -6.32
N PHE A 229 4.80 7.46 -6.37
CA PHE A 229 3.77 6.70 -7.05
C PHE A 229 3.15 5.74 -6.05
N THR A 230 1.97 5.21 -6.36
CA THR A 230 1.43 4.09 -5.62
C THR A 230 1.98 2.80 -6.20
N SER A 231 2.42 1.90 -5.35
CA SER A 231 3.04 0.63 -5.74
C SER A 231 2.49 -0.56 -4.97
N TYR A 232 2.46 -1.71 -5.63
CA TYR A 232 2.13 -3.00 -5.06
C TYR A 232 3.40 -3.86 -5.06
N LEU A 233 3.69 -4.49 -3.92
CA LEU A 233 4.91 -5.28 -3.75
C LEU A 233 4.61 -6.66 -3.17
N THR A 234 5.48 -7.58 -3.52
CA THR A 234 5.55 -8.93 -2.95
C THR A 234 7.00 -9.30 -2.65
N ARG A 235 7.21 -10.41 -1.93
CA ARG A 235 8.55 -11.00 -1.83
C ARG A 235 8.99 -11.55 -3.17
N ARG A 236 10.25 -11.37 -3.53
CA ARG A 236 10.84 -11.93 -4.77
C ARG A 236 10.54 -13.42 -4.91
N ARG A 237 10.80 -14.20 -3.86
CA ARG A 237 10.55 -15.64 -3.86
C ARG A 237 9.08 -15.99 -4.08
N PHE A 238 8.16 -15.21 -3.52
CA PHE A 238 6.73 -15.45 -3.71
C PHE A 238 6.31 -15.22 -5.16
N ALA A 239 6.81 -14.17 -5.82
CA ALA A 239 6.56 -13.90 -7.23
C ALA A 239 7.13 -15.01 -8.13
N GLU A 240 8.36 -15.48 -7.85
CA GLU A 240 8.99 -16.58 -8.58
C GLU A 240 8.25 -17.90 -8.43
N ASP A 241 7.73 -18.18 -7.24
CA ASP A 241 7.01 -19.41 -6.93
C ASP A 241 5.54 -19.38 -7.41
N ASN A 242 4.97 -18.18 -7.68
CA ASN A 242 3.55 -18.00 -7.98
C ASN A 242 3.31 -16.97 -9.12
N PRO A 243 4.00 -17.06 -10.26
CA PRO A 243 3.91 -16.03 -11.30
C PRO A 243 2.50 -15.88 -11.88
N SER A 244 1.75 -16.98 -12.05
CA SER A 244 0.38 -16.94 -12.56
C SER A 244 -0.58 -16.26 -11.55
N LEU A 245 -0.37 -16.46 -10.24
CA LEU A 245 -1.16 -15.81 -9.20
C LEU A 245 -0.94 -14.29 -9.22
N ILE A 246 0.30 -13.83 -9.35
CA ILE A 246 0.62 -12.39 -9.45
C ILE A 246 0.03 -11.78 -10.72
N ARG A 247 0.10 -12.47 -11.88
CA ARG A 247 -0.56 -12.00 -13.12
C ARG A 247 -2.07 -11.88 -12.95
N ALA A 248 -2.71 -12.90 -12.36
CA ALA A 248 -4.15 -12.89 -12.11
C ALA A 248 -4.54 -11.73 -11.17
N PHE A 249 -3.79 -11.51 -10.08
CA PHE A 249 -3.99 -10.38 -9.18
C PHE A 249 -3.87 -9.02 -9.90
N ASN A 250 -2.81 -8.82 -10.69
CA ASN A 250 -2.60 -7.59 -11.44
C ASN A 250 -3.76 -7.33 -12.44
N ALA A 251 -4.23 -8.37 -13.12
CA ALA A 251 -5.36 -8.27 -14.03
C ALA A 251 -6.68 -7.96 -13.29
N ALA A 252 -6.95 -8.62 -12.17
CA ALA A 252 -8.13 -8.37 -11.36
C ALA A 252 -8.12 -6.94 -10.78
N LEU A 253 -6.97 -6.46 -10.32
CA LEU A 253 -6.83 -5.09 -9.82
C LEU A 253 -7.06 -4.05 -10.92
N LYS A 254 -6.67 -4.35 -12.16
CA LYS A 254 -6.96 -3.47 -13.30
C LYS A 254 -8.47 -3.34 -13.55
N ILE A 255 -9.23 -4.42 -13.42
CA ILE A 255 -10.70 -4.38 -13.52
C ILE A 255 -11.28 -3.44 -12.45
N GLU A 256 -10.75 -3.52 -11.21
CA GLU A 256 -11.17 -2.63 -10.13
C GLU A 256 -10.81 -1.16 -10.39
N ALA A 257 -9.64 -0.89 -10.94
CA ALA A 257 -9.21 0.46 -11.30
C ALA A 257 -10.06 1.08 -12.41
N ASP A 258 -10.34 0.30 -13.46
CA ASP A 258 -11.19 0.72 -14.57
C ASP A 258 -12.63 1.01 -14.08
N TRP A 259 -13.14 0.13 -13.21
CA TRP A 259 -14.47 0.33 -12.61
C TRP A 259 -14.51 1.58 -11.73
N ALA A 260 -13.55 1.77 -10.82
CA ALA A 260 -13.51 2.93 -9.91
C ALA A 260 -13.38 4.24 -10.69
N THR A 261 -12.63 4.24 -11.80
CA THR A 261 -12.52 5.38 -12.71
C THR A 261 -13.86 5.70 -13.40
N ALA A 262 -14.56 4.69 -13.85
CA ALA A 262 -15.87 4.86 -14.54
C ALA A 262 -17.02 5.17 -13.58
N ASN A 263 -16.92 4.77 -12.31
CA ASN A 263 -17.98 4.85 -11.30
C ASN A 263 -17.54 5.66 -10.07
N THR A 264 -16.95 6.84 -10.28
CA THR A 264 -16.36 7.67 -9.20
C THR A 264 -17.34 7.92 -8.06
N LYS A 265 -18.61 8.21 -8.38
CA LYS A 265 -19.65 8.48 -7.38
C LYS A 265 -19.84 7.27 -6.45
N GLU A 266 -19.96 6.08 -7.02
CA GLU A 266 -20.18 4.85 -6.25
C GLU A 266 -18.94 4.46 -5.47
N ALA A 267 -17.75 4.61 -6.06
CA ALA A 267 -16.47 4.38 -5.38
C ALA A 267 -16.32 5.26 -4.13
N GLU A 268 -16.70 6.55 -4.21
CA GLU A 268 -16.62 7.46 -3.05
C GLU A 268 -17.72 7.19 -2.01
N HIS A 269 -18.90 6.69 -2.39
CA HIS A 269 -19.89 6.20 -1.43
C HIS A 269 -19.40 4.97 -0.65
N ILE A 270 -18.74 4.02 -1.33
CA ILE A 270 -18.12 2.87 -0.69
C ILE A 270 -17.05 3.31 0.30
N ALA A 271 -16.18 4.25 -0.11
CA ALA A 271 -15.12 4.78 0.74
C ALA A 271 -15.70 5.48 1.98
N GLN A 272 -16.70 6.34 1.81
CA GLN A 272 -17.36 7.06 2.90
C GLN A 272 -18.00 6.13 3.93
N ALA A 273 -18.71 5.11 3.49
CA ALA A 273 -19.47 4.20 4.37
C ALA A 273 -18.61 3.58 5.48
N LYS A 274 -17.30 3.47 5.25
CA LYS A 274 -16.34 2.92 6.22
C LYS A 274 -15.44 3.97 6.86
N ALA A 275 -15.03 4.98 6.11
CA ALA A 275 -14.17 6.05 6.60
C ALA A 275 -14.91 7.04 7.51
N GLY A 276 -16.23 7.14 7.36
CA GLY A 276 -17.10 7.91 8.27
C GLY A 276 -17.02 9.43 8.13
N TYR A 277 -16.40 9.95 7.06
CA TYR A 277 -16.41 11.40 6.81
C TYR A 277 -17.78 11.87 6.30
N ARG A 278 -18.04 13.18 6.44
CA ARG A 278 -19.34 13.79 6.13
C ARG A 278 -19.65 13.78 4.63
N ASP A 279 -20.92 14.00 4.30
CA ASP A 279 -21.41 14.03 2.90
C ASP A 279 -20.71 15.11 2.07
N GLU A 280 -20.41 16.25 2.64
CA GLU A 280 -19.71 17.34 1.95
C GLU A 280 -18.29 16.94 1.52
N VAL A 281 -17.60 16.11 2.32
CA VAL A 281 -16.29 15.55 1.95
C VAL A 281 -16.43 14.57 0.80
N ARG A 282 -17.42 13.66 0.87
CA ARG A 282 -17.72 12.74 -0.24
C ARG A 282 -18.02 13.49 -1.53
N ASP A 283 -18.89 14.50 -1.47
CA ASP A 283 -19.30 15.25 -2.66
C ASP A 283 -18.12 16.03 -3.26
N HIS A 284 -17.22 16.55 -2.41
CA HIS A 284 -15.95 17.11 -2.86
C HIS A 284 -15.10 16.05 -3.56
N LEU A 285 -14.91 14.87 -2.98
CA LEU A 285 -14.12 13.77 -3.57
C LEU A 285 -14.71 13.29 -4.91
N ILE A 286 -16.05 13.20 -5.02
CA ILE A 286 -16.74 12.90 -6.29
C ILE A 286 -16.43 13.98 -7.34
N SER A 287 -16.40 15.26 -6.96
CA SER A 287 -16.10 16.37 -7.88
C SER A 287 -14.71 16.31 -8.48
N LEU A 288 -13.76 15.66 -7.82
CA LEU A 288 -12.39 15.46 -8.32
C LEU A 288 -12.34 14.53 -9.54
N LYS A 289 -13.36 13.69 -9.76
CA LYS A 289 -13.43 12.73 -10.89
C LYS A 289 -12.15 11.91 -11.00
N ARG A 290 -11.69 11.35 -9.86
CA ARG A 290 -10.42 10.66 -9.74
C ARG A 290 -10.31 9.50 -10.75
N ARG A 291 -9.17 9.44 -11.44
CA ARG A 291 -8.80 8.34 -12.31
C ARG A 291 -7.72 7.48 -11.66
N TYR A 292 -7.81 6.18 -11.92
CA TYR A 292 -6.90 5.15 -11.41
C TYR A 292 -6.20 4.51 -12.60
N THR A 293 -4.96 4.90 -12.89
CA THR A 293 -4.20 4.36 -14.03
C THR A 293 -3.12 3.41 -13.53
N LEU A 294 -3.22 2.13 -13.90
CA LEU A 294 -2.24 1.11 -13.56
C LEU A 294 -1.17 1.00 -14.64
N TYR A 295 0.08 0.88 -14.21
CA TYR A 295 1.25 0.67 -15.06
C TYR A 295 1.91 -0.66 -14.68
N PRO A 296 2.10 -1.57 -15.65
CA PRO A 296 2.80 -2.83 -15.39
C PRO A 296 4.29 -2.56 -15.17
N VAL A 297 4.96 -3.47 -14.45
CA VAL A 297 6.43 -3.39 -14.23
C VAL A 297 7.24 -3.51 -15.51
N THR A 298 6.62 -3.89 -16.61
CA THR A 298 7.24 -3.95 -17.96
C THR A 298 7.23 -2.61 -18.70
N ASP A 299 6.52 -1.60 -18.18
CA ASP A 299 6.52 -0.25 -18.76
C ASP A 299 7.85 0.45 -18.49
N GLN A 300 8.74 0.43 -19.46
CA GLN A 300 10.09 0.98 -19.33
C GLN A 300 10.10 2.50 -19.15
N SER A 301 9.12 3.21 -19.69
CA SER A 301 9.02 4.66 -19.51
C SER A 301 8.72 4.98 -18.04
N PHE A 302 7.79 4.25 -17.43
CA PHE A 302 7.46 4.39 -16.02
C PHE A 302 8.62 3.99 -15.10
N VAL A 303 9.29 2.88 -15.38
CA VAL A 303 10.48 2.41 -14.63
C VAL A 303 11.59 3.45 -14.67
N THR A 304 11.80 4.11 -15.81
CA THR A 304 12.79 5.19 -15.97
C THR A 304 12.43 6.40 -15.11
N GLU A 305 11.17 6.81 -15.06
CA GLU A 305 10.74 7.92 -14.21
C GLU A 305 10.87 7.56 -12.70
N LEU A 306 10.56 6.33 -12.32
CA LEU A 306 10.78 5.87 -10.95
C LEU A 306 12.26 5.83 -10.56
N GLN A 307 13.15 5.46 -11.50
CA GLN A 307 14.60 5.52 -11.27
C GLN A 307 15.06 6.97 -11.01
N LYS A 308 14.63 7.93 -11.82
CA LYS A 308 14.91 9.36 -11.61
C LYS A 308 14.37 9.85 -10.26
N ALA A 309 13.15 9.42 -9.91
CA ALA A 309 12.56 9.73 -8.61
C ALA A 309 13.42 9.20 -7.45
N THR A 310 13.93 7.98 -7.55
CA THR A 310 14.84 7.38 -6.56
C THR A 310 16.11 8.22 -6.39
N GLU A 311 16.74 8.62 -7.48
CA GLU A 311 17.95 9.46 -7.48
C GLU A 311 17.67 10.84 -6.86
N TRP A 312 16.51 11.43 -7.17
CA TRP A 312 16.08 12.69 -6.58
C TRP A 312 15.93 12.59 -5.05
N LEU A 313 15.30 11.52 -4.56
CA LEU A 313 15.08 11.27 -3.13
C LEU A 313 16.41 11.07 -2.38
N VAL A 314 17.37 10.38 -2.99
CA VAL A 314 18.72 10.16 -2.41
C VAL A 314 19.50 11.47 -2.35
N ALA A 315 19.52 12.25 -3.42
CA ALA A 315 20.21 13.54 -3.46
C ALA A 315 19.72 14.50 -2.36
N ARG A 316 18.50 14.31 -1.86
CA ARG A 316 17.89 15.13 -0.80
C ARG A 316 17.84 14.42 0.56
N LYS A 317 18.55 13.31 0.69
CA LYS A 317 18.65 12.54 1.94
C LYS A 317 17.29 12.09 2.52
N VAL A 318 16.28 11.94 1.67
CA VAL A 318 15.01 11.27 2.01
C VAL A 318 15.22 9.76 2.04
N LEU A 319 16.01 9.25 1.09
CA LEU A 319 16.54 7.89 1.10
C LEU A 319 18.05 7.91 1.35
N PRO A 320 18.61 6.90 2.06
CA PRO A 320 20.03 6.88 2.43
C PRO A 320 20.96 6.58 1.26
N GLU A 321 20.52 5.75 0.29
CA GLU A 321 21.29 5.33 -0.87
C GLU A 321 20.41 5.04 -2.08
N ALA A 322 21.01 4.97 -3.27
CA ALA A 322 20.32 4.65 -4.50
C ALA A 322 20.10 3.15 -4.64
N VAL A 323 19.01 2.78 -5.32
CA VAL A 323 18.70 1.41 -5.71
C VAL A 323 18.42 1.38 -7.22
N THR A 324 18.84 0.34 -7.90
CA THR A 324 18.48 0.10 -9.30
C THR A 324 17.08 -0.49 -9.34
N VAL A 325 16.10 0.31 -9.72
CA VAL A 325 14.68 -0.09 -9.72
C VAL A 325 14.45 -1.36 -10.54
N ALA A 326 15.15 -1.49 -11.69
CA ALA A 326 15.02 -2.65 -12.58
C ALA A 326 15.36 -4.00 -11.90
N ASP A 327 16.21 -4.00 -10.88
CA ASP A 327 16.57 -5.20 -10.12
C ASP A 327 15.47 -5.64 -9.14
N HIS A 328 14.48 -4.79 -8.93
CA HIS A 328 13.39 -4.99 -7.98
C HIS A 328 12.01 -5.05 -8.66
N LEU A 329 11.95 -5.47 -9.90
CA LEU A 329 10.71 -5.73 -10.63
C LEU A 329 10.38 -7.24 -10.58
N ALA A 330 9.12 -7.58 -10.40
CA ALA A 330 8.66 -8.95 -10.48
C ALA A 330 8.76 -9.45 -11.94
N ARG A 331 9.29 -10.64 -12.11
CA ARG A 331 9.35 -11.31 -13.42
C ARG A 331 8.09 -12.18 -13.59
N VAL A 332 6.99 -11.57 -14.00
CA VAL A 332 5.66 -12.20 -14.06
C VAL A 332 4.96 -11.93 -15.39
#